data_439180ca6f39aef9826d4f3c55aec7a1
#
_entry.id   439180ca6f39aef9826d4f3c55aec7a1
#
_cell.length_a   1.000
_cell.length_b   1.000
_cell.length_c   1.000
_cell.angle_alpha   90.00
_cell.angle_beta   90.00
_cell.angle_gamma   90.00
#
_symmetry.space_group_name_H-M   'P 1'
#
loop_
_entity.id
_entity.type
_entity.pdbx_description
1 polymer ?
#
loop_
_entity_poly.entity_id
_entity_poly.type
_entity_poly.pdbx_seq_one_letter_code
_entity_poly.pdbx_strand_id
1 'polypeptide(L)'
;MIKNSLKLICLCFTAILVINGCSSTVSRQAGQSRPAQSIITPSNPLGNIVITYSDEAQKKRLDNTAFSDIDLKLQIQKTLSAAKLITANVNPKQPTLNVEVTNIRVRSIANRMMLGFLSGSDYIQGDVTVKDASGKILDTFKISTDHYESFVVGTTNVLSWIYETFAGDTLKELKNEPVVKK
;
A
#
# COMPACT_ATOMS: atom_id res chain seq x y z
N MET A 1 -4.45 -6.44 50.94
CA MET A 1 -3.58 -5.93 49.86
C MET A 1 -3.64 -6.69 48.55
N ILE A 2 -4.02 -7.96 48.51
CA ILE A 2 -4.05 -8.80 47.26
C ILE A 2 -5.16 -8.43 46.30
N LYS A 3 -6.34 -7.92 46.76
CA LYS A 3 -7.49 -7.54 45.92
C LYS A 3 -7.22 -6.38 44.94
N ASN A 4 -6.34 -5.45 45.30
CA ASN A 4 -6.03 -4.28 44.46
C ASN A 4 -5.02 -4.61 43.35
N SER A 5 -4.12 -5.57 43.60
CA SER A 5 -3.13 -6.04 42.62
C SER A 5 -3.81 -6.80 41.46
N LEU A 6 -4.87 -7.58 41.77
CA LEU A 6 -5.61 -8.34 40.77
C LEU A 6 -6.41 -7.43 39.81
N LYS A 7 -6.96 -6.31 40.35
CA LYS A 7 -7.67 -5.31 39.51
C LYS A 7 -6.70 -4.56 38.58
N LEU A 8 -5.49 -4.28 39.04
CA LEU A 8 -4.47 -3.60 38.23
C LEU A 8 -3.96 -4.50 37.08
N ILE A 9 -3.79 -5.79 37.34
CA ILE A 9 -3.37 -6.77 36.35
C ILE A 9 -4.47 -6.95 35.26
N CYS A 10 -5.76 -7.02 35.63
CA CYS A 10 -6.86 -7.06 34.67
C CYS A 10 -6.94 -5.78 33.83
N LEU A 11 -6.69 -4.61 34.41
CA LEU A 11 -6.73 -3.33 33.69
C LEU A 11 -5.58 -3.22 32.67
N CYS A 12 -4.39 -3.73 33.00
CA CYS A 12 -3.26 -3.77 32.07
C CYS A 12 -3.48 -4.78 30.91
N PHE A 13 -4.15 -5.90 31.17
CA PHE A 13 -4.46 -6.89 30.13
C PHE A 13 -5.52 -6.40 29.12
N THR A 14 -6.49 -5.60 29.56
CA THR A 14 -7.50 -5.00 28.66
C THR A 14 -6.94 -3.86 27.81
N ALA A 15 -5.89 -3.17 28.26
CA ALA A 15 -5.26 -2.09 27.47
C ALA A 15 -4.38 -2.62 26.32
N ILE A 16 -3.91 -3.88 26.38
CA ILE A 16 -3.05 -4.48 25.33
C ILE A 16 -3.86 -5.03 24.14
N LEU A 17 -5.17 -5.22 24.29
CA LEU A 17 -6.05 -5.83 23.28
C LEU A 17 -6.57 -4.89 22.18
N VAL A 18 -6.14 -3.62 22.13
CA VAL A 18 -6.71 -2.61 21.22
C VAL A 18 -5.73 -2.14 20.13
N ILE A 19 -4.60 -2.82 19.93
CA ILE A 19 -3.67 -2.47 18.84
C ILE A 19 -3.79 -3.49 17.71
N ASN A 20 -5.01 -3.65 17.18
CA ASN A 20 -5.23 -4.31 15.90
C ASN A 20 -5.52 -3.23 14.87
N GLY A 21 -4.53 -2.79 14.14
CA GLY A 21 -4.66 -1.72 13.18
C GLY A 21 -4.14 -2.14 11.80
N CYS A 22 -5.02 -2.09 10.81
CA CYS A 22 -4.57 -1.94 9.44
C CYS A 22 -3.87 -0.58 9.34
N SER A 23 -2.65 -0.54 8.83
CA SER A 23 -1.88 0.70 8.72
C SER A 23 -1.34 0.88 7.32
N SER A 24 -1.19 2.13 6.92
CA SER A 24 -0.40 2.46 5.74
C SER A 24 0.53 3.61 6.04
N THR A 25 1.71 3.55 5.47
CA THR A 25 2.72 4.60 5.60
C THR A 25 3.23 5.00 4.23
N VAL A 26 3.39 6.31 4.03
CA VAL A 26 4.11 6.85 2.89
C VAL A 26 5.38 7.53 3.39
N SER A 27 6.49 7.22 2.76
CA SER A 27 7.79 7.78 3.11
C SER A 27 8.55 8.23 1.88
N ARG A 28 9.50 9.13 2.06
CA ARG A 28 10.43 9.61 1.04
C ARG A 28 11.86 9.38 1.51
N GLN A 29 12.79 9.27 0.58
CA GLN A 29 14.21 9.18 0.97
C GLN A 29 14.66 10.43 1.70
N ALA A 30 15.64 10.29 2.58
CA ALA A 30 16.22 11.42 3.30
C ALA A 30 16.70 12.49 2.29
N GLY A 31 16.27 13.74 2.50
CA GLY A 31 16.58 14.86 1.61
C GLY A 31 15.62 15.04 0.42
N GLN A 32 14.70 14.10 0.18
CA GLN A 32 13.64 14.30 -0.81
C GLN A 32 12.41 14.95 -0.18
N SER A 33 12.08 16.14 -0.63
CA SER A 33 10.83 16.81 -0.28
C SER A 33 9.74 16.47 -1.29
N ARG A 34 8.49 16.52 -0.84
CA ARG A 34 7.33 16.49 -1.74
C ARG A 34 7.41 17.67 -2.70
N PRO A 35 7.04 17.51 -3.98
CA PRO A 35 6.93 18.64 -4.90
C PRO A 35 6.02 19.74 -4.32
N ALA A 36 6.37 20.99 -4.53
CA ALA A 36 5.59 22.12 -4.00
C ALA A 36 4.17 22.18 -4.57
N GLN A 37 3.98 21.66 -5.79
CA GLN A 37 2.68 21.57 -6.45
C GLN A 37 2.47 20.17 -7.03
N SER A 38 1.22 19.78 -7.18
CA SER A 38 0.86 18.52 -7.83
C SER A 38 1.39 18.52 -9.28
N ILE A 39 2.21 17.50 -9.60
CA ILE A 39 2.80 17.30 -10.93
C ILE A 39 1.76 16.71 -11.88
N ILE A 40 0.91 15.84 -11.35
CA ILE A 40 -0.15 15.16 -12.08
C ILE A 40 -1.48 15.85 -11.79
N THR A 41 -2.10 16.36 -12.85
CA THR A 41 -3.35 17.12 -12.79
C THR A 41 -4.30 16.65 -13.89
N PRO A 42 -5.59 17.03 -13.86
CA PRO A 42 -6.50 16.73 -14.97
C PRO A 42 -6.07 17.31 -16.33
N SER A 43 -5.27 18.39 -16.34
CA SER A 43 -4.69 18.97 -17.56
C SER A 43 -3.38 18.30 -17.99
N ASN A 44 -2.70 17.63 -17.06
CA ASN A 44 -1.49 16.84 -17.32
C ASN A 44 -1.62 15.46 -16.65
N PRO A 45 -2.53 14.59 -17.12
CA PRO A 45 -2.76 13.28 -16.52
C PRO A 45 -1.63 12.30 -16.84
N LEU A 46 -1.57 11.21 -16.09
CA LEU A 46 -0.73 10.06 -16.42
C LEU A 46 -1.18 9.41 -17.73
N GLY A 47 -0.23 8.96 -18.54
CA GLY A 47 -0.49 8.21 -19.77
C GLY A 47 -0.42 6.70 -19.59
N ASN A 48 0.23 6.21 -18.51
CA ASN A 48 0.39 4.79 -18.27
C ASN A 48 0.70 4.49 -16.79
N ILE A 49 0.44 3.24 -16.38
CA ILE A 49 0.88 2.63 -15.12
C ILE A 49 1.65 1.36 -15.44
N VAL A 50 2.86 1.25 -14.92
CA VAL A 50 3.72 0.07 -15.05
C VAL A 50 3.99 -0.51 -13.67
N ILE A 51 3.74 -1.82 -13.51
CA ILE A 51 4.08 -2.56 -12.29
C ILE A 51 5.31 -3.41 -12.61
N THR A 52 6.31 -3.32 -11.76
CA THR A 52 7.54 -4.13 -11.80
C THR A 52 7.82 -4.71 -10.42
N TYR A 53 8.84 -5.54 -10.30
CA TYR A 53 9.24 -6.17 -9.05
C TYR A 53 10.73 -6.00 -8.84
N SER A 54 11.14 -5.79 -7.60
CA SER A 54 12.53 -5.99 -7.21
C SER A 54 12.88 -7.48 -7.23
N ASP A 55 14.17 -7.83 -7.26
CA ASP A 55 14.63 -9.22 -7.23
C ASP A 55 14.10 -9.98 -6.01
N GLU A 56 14.00 -9.32 -4.86
CA GLU A 56 13.46 -9.91 -3.64
C GLU A 56 11.95 -10.18 -3.76
N ALA A 57 11.19 -9.21 -4.24
CA ALA A 57 9.75 -9.36 -4.43
C ALA A 57 9.43 -10.41 -5.49
N GLN A 58 10.23 -10.52 -6.55
CA GLN A 58 10.06 -11.53 -7.59
C GLN A 58 10.23 -12.95 -7.02
N LYS A 59 11.19 -13.17 -6.12
CA LYS A 59 11.35 -14.46 -5.43
C LYS A 59 10.16 -14.76 -4.53
N LYS A 60 9.71 -13.78 -3.73
CA LYS A 60 8.56 -13.93 -2.83
C LYS A 60 7.24 -14.14 -3.55
N ARG A 61 7.09 -13.64 -4.78
CA ARG A 61 5.89 -13.81 -5.61
C ARG A 61 5.54 -15.29 -5.83
N LEU A 62 6.53 -16.17 -5.94
CA LEU A 62 6.31 -17.60 -6.12
C LEU A 62 5.56 -18.23 -4.92
N ASP A 63 5.82 -17.72 -3.72
CA ASP A 63 5.16 -18.18 -2.48
C ASP A 63 3.86 -17.43 -2.18
N ASN A 64 3.60 -16.31 -2.88
CA ASN A 64 2.46 -15.42 -2.68
C ASN A 64 1.52 -15.44 -3.90
N THR A 65 1.08 -16.62 -4.31
CA THR A 65 0.29 -16.84 -5.53
C THR A 65 -1.08 -16.12 -5.55
N ALA A 66 -1.59 -15.70 -4.40
CA ALA A 66 -2.82 -14.91 -4.31
C ALA A 66 -2.61 -13.44 -4.72
N PHE A 67 -1.37 -12.93 -4.71
CA PHE A 67 -1.07 -11.57 -5.13
C PHE A 67 -1.16 -11.44 -6.66
N SER A 68 -1.85 -10.40 -7.13
CA SER A 68 -2.04 -10.10 -8.54
C SER A 68 -1.58 -8.66 -8.84
N ASP A 69 -0.56 -8.52 -9.66
CA ASP A 69 -0.12 -7.22 -10.19
C ASP A 69 -1.15 -6.61 -11.13
N ILE A 70 -1.91 -7.44 -11.83
CA ILE A 70 -3.01 -6.99 -12.68
C ILE A 70 -4.09 -6.30 -11.82
N ASP A 71 -4.49 -6.92 -10.70
CA ASP A 71 -5.53 -6.35 -9.83
C ASP A 71 -5.02 -5.09 -9.11
N LEU A 72 -3.76 -5.06 -8.66
CA LEU A 72 -3.13 -3.86 -8.12
C LEU A 72 -3.15 -2.72 -9.15
N LYS A 73 -2.73 -2.99 -10.39
CA LYS A 73 -2.75 -2.02 -11.48
C LYS A 73 -4.16 -1.52 -11.76
N LEU A 74 -5.13 -2.41 -11.87
CA LEU A 74 -6.54 -2.07 -12.10
C LEU A 74 -7.10 -1.19 -10.99
N GLN A 75 -6.78 -1.49 -9.73
CA GLN A 75 -7.25 -0.69 -8.60
C GLN A 75 -6.62 0.71 -8.59
N ILE A 76 -5.31 0.83 -8.88
CA ILE A 76 -4.65 2.13 -9.04
C ILE A 76 -5.30 2.90 -10.21
N GLN A 77 -5.48 2.24 -11.35
CA GLN A 77 -6.10 2.86 -12.53
C GLN A 77 -7.52 3.35 -12.25
N LYS A 78 -8.35 2.54 -11.59
CA LYS A 78 -9.72 2.90 -11.17
C LYS A 78 -9.72 4.15 -10.28
N THR A 79 -8.85 4.17 -9.27
CA THR A 79 -8.74 5.27 -8.31
C THR A 79 -8.30 6.57 -8.99
N LEU A 80 -7.29 6.50 -9.86
CA LEU A 80 -6.78 7.67 -10.58
C LEU A 80 -7.73 8.16 -11.69
N SER A 81 -8.47 7.24 -12.32
CA SER A 81 -9.50 7.59 -13.32
C SER A 81 -10.66 8.36 -12.69
N ALA A 82 -11.11 7.95 -11.52
CA ALA A 82 -12.15 8.67 -10.78
C ALA A 82 -11.73 10.12 -10.44
N ALA A 83 -10.43 10.35 -10.24
CA ALA A 83 -9.84 11.67 -10.00
C ALA A 83 -9.46 12.40 -11.30
N LYS A 84 -9.66 11.82 -12.48
CA LYS A 84 -9.24 12.33 -13.80
C LYS A 84 -7.71 12.55 -13.91
N LEU A 85 -6.93 11.76 -13.21
CA LEU A 85 -5.46 11.85 -13.19
C LEU A 85 -4.76 10.84 -14.10
N ILE A 86 -5.51 10.06 -14.88
CA ILE A 86 -4.97 9.14 -15.88
C ILE A 86 -5.82 9.18 -17.15
N THR A 87 -5.19 9.02 -18.33
CA THR A 87 -5.88 8.91 -19.61
C THR A 87 -6.59 7.55 -19.75
N ALA A 88 -7.69 7.51 -20.52
CA ALA A 88 -8.41 6.26 -20.79
C ALA A 88 -7.56 5.24 -21.56
N ASN A 89 -6.71 5.74 -22.48
CA ASN A 89 -5.80 4.93 -23.28
C ASN A 89 -4.35 5.25 -22.94
N VAL A 90 -3.46 4.28 -23.14
CA VAL A 90 -2.01 4.49 -22.97
C VAL A 90 -1.55 5.62 -23.89
N ASN A 91 -0.89 6.63 -23.31
CA ASN A 91 -0.36 7.76 -24.04
C ASN A 91 1.13 7.99 -23.70
N PRO A 92 2.06 7.65 -24.60
CA PRO A 92 3.50 7.76 -24.34
C PRO A 92 4.01 9.22 -24.25
N LYS A 93 3.20 10.19 -24.64
CA LYS A 93 3.55 11.62 -24.52
C LYS A 93 3.22 12.20 -23.15
N GLN A 94 2.55 11.44 -22.30
CA GLN A 94 2.18 11.82 -20.93
C GLN A 94 3.11 11.15 -19.91
N PRO A 95 3.18 11.65 -18.68
CA PRO A 95 3.94 11.02 -17.61
C PRO A 95 3.50 9.58 -17.35
N THR A 96 4.43 8.74 -16.89
CA THR A 96 4.18 7.35 -16.51
C THR A 96 4.38 7.17 -15.00
N LEU A 97 3.44 6.45 -14.37
CA LEU A 97 3.57 5.97 -13.01
C LEU A 97 4.22 4.58 -13.02
N ASN A 98 5.42 4.46 -12.46
CA ASN A 98 6.08 3.18 -12.25
C ASN A 98 5.92 2.79 -10.77
N VAL A 99 5.42 1.60 -10.52
CA VAL A 99 5.33 0.99 -9.19
C VAL A 99 6.23 -0.24 -9.18
N GLU A 100 7.34 -0.15 -8.49
CA GLU A 100 8.21 -1.30 -8.22
C GLU A 100 7.79 -1.92 -6.89
N VAL A 101 7.15 -3.09 -6.95
CA VAL A 101 6.83 -3.86 -5.75
C VAL A 101 8.14 -4.40 -5.18
N THR A 102 8.48 -3.96 -3.95
CA THR A 102 9.75 -4.29 -3.30
C THR A 102 9.62 -5.43 -2.30
N ASN A 103 8.41 -5.61 -1.75
CA ASN A 103 8.17 -6.69 -0.80
C ASN A 103 6.68 -7.08 -0.80
N ILE A 104 6.42 -8.38 -0.61
CA ILE A 104 5.07 -8.95 -0.59
C ILE A 104 5.00 -10.02 0.49
N ARG A 105 3.91 -10.03 1.24
CA ARG A 105 3.53 -11.14 2.10
C ARG A 105 2.01 -11.24 2.14
N VAL A 106 1.49 -12.37 1.68
CA VAL A 106 0.07 -12.71 1.76
C VAL A 106 -0.05 -14.09 2.42
N ARG A 107 -0.56 -14.14 3.62
CA ARG A 107 -0.69 -15.38 4.37
C ARG A 107 -1.78 -16.26 3.79
N SER A 108 -1.55 -17.57 3.75
CA SER A 108 -2.59 -18.53 3.42
C SER A 108 -3.67 -18.55 4.51
N ILE A 109 -4.89 -18.96 4.14
CA ILE A 109 -5.99 -19.15 5.10
C ILE A 109 -5.58 -20.15 6.19
N ALA A 110 -4.87 -21.22 5.83
CA ALA A 110 -4.38 -22.22 6.78
C ALA A 110 -3.44 -21.59 7.83
N ASN A 111 -2.49 -20.76 7.40
CA ASN A 111 -1.59 -20.06 8.33
C ASN A 111 -2.35 -19.11 9.28
N ARG A 112 -3.37 -18.42 8.78
CA ARG A 112 -4.22 -17.55 9.61
C ARG A 112 -5.01 -18.34 10.63
N MET A 113 -5.58 -19.48 10.23
CA MET A 113 -6.36 -20.35 11.11
C MET A 113 -5.50 -21.02 12.18
N MET A 114 -4.30 -21.50 11.82
CA MET A 114 -3.44 -22.26 12.75
C MET A 114 -2.67 -21.35 13.72
N LEU A 115 -2.18 -20.21 13.27
CA LEU A 115 -1.29 -19.35 14.03
C LEU A 115 -1.96 -18.06 14.52
N GLY A 116 -3.15 -17.74 14.03
CA GLY A 116 -3.93 -16.55 14.41
C GLY A 116 -3.07 -15.28 14.38
N PHE A 117 -3.11 -14.52 15.48
CA PHE A 117 -2.35 -13.28 15.62
C PHE A 117 -0.82 -13.46 15.60
N LEU A 118 -0.31 -14.67 15.91
CA LEU A 118 1.13 -14.96 15.89
C LEU A 118 1.70 -15.04 14.46
N SER A 119 0.84 -15.14 13.45
CA SER A 119 1.29 -15.26 12.06
C SER A 119 1.75 -13.93 11.44
N GLY A 120 1.63 -12.79 12.15
CA GLY A 120 2.03 -11.46 11.68
C GLY A 120 1.00 -10.82 10.75
N SER A 121 1.42 -9.83 9.95
CA SER A 121 0.57 -9.08 9.02
C SER A 121 0.69 -9.56 7.57
N ASP A 122 -0.32 -9.23 6.76
CA ASP A 122 -0.24 -9.24 5.31
C ASP A 122 0.18 -7.85 4.83
N TYR A 123 1.06 -7.75 3.86
CA TYR A 123 1.54 -6.45 3.41
C TYR A 123 2.00 -6.44 1.95
N ILE A 124 1.99 -5.23 1.38
CA ILE A 124 2.69 -4.88 0.15
C ILE A 124 3.53 -3.64 0.41
N GLN A 125 4.77 -3.65 -0.06
CA GLN A 125 5.65 -2.49 -0.10
C GLN A 125 6.02 -2.21 -1.55
N GLY A 126 6.04 -0.93 -1.93
CA GLY A 126 6.40 -0.54 -3.28
C GLY A 126 7.01 0.84 -3.34
N ASP A 127 7.97 1.00 -4.23
CA ASP A 127 8.56 2.28 -4.60
C ASP A 127 7.81 2.82 -5.82
N VAL A 128 7.24 4.00 -5.66
CA VAL A 128 6.44 4.67 -6.69
C VAL A 128 7.27 5.80 -7.29
N THR A 129 7.43 5.79 -8.61
CA THR A 129 8.19 6.81 -9.35
C THR A 129 7.33 7.37 -10.48
N VAL A 130 7.20 8.69 -10.52
CA VAL A 130 6.59 9.41 -11.64
C VAL A 130 7.70 9.84 -12.59
N LYS A 131 7.60 9.46 -13.86
CA LYS A 131 8.54 9.88 -14.91
C LYS A 131 7.80 10.66 -15.99
N ASP A 132 8.44 11.68 -16.55
CA ASP A 132 7.92 12.34 -17.75
C ASP A 132 8.10 11.48 -19.01
N ALA A 133 7.64 11.99 -20.15
CA ALA A 133 7.76 11.30 -21.44
C ALA A 133 9.23 11.08 -21.90
N SER A 134 10.18 11.82 -21.36
CA SER A 134 11.62 11.66 -21.64
C SER A 134 12.28 10.61 -20.72
N GLY A 135 11.56 10.13 -19.69
CA GLY A 135 12.08 9.22 -18.68
C GLY A 135 12.70 9.91 -17.46
N LYS A 136 12.69 11.26 -17.42
CA LYS A 136 13.17 12.03 -16.27
C LYS A 136 12.24 11.81 -15.08
N ILE A 137 12.81 11.54 -13.90
CA ILE A 137 12.07 11.39 -12.65
C ILE A 137 11.54 12.75 -12.21
N LEU A 138 10.23 12.83 -12.01
CA LEU A 138 9.51 14.00 -11.52
C LEU A 138 9.22 13.90 -10.02
N ASP A 139 8.95 12.70 -9.52
CA ASP A 139 8.68 12.43 -8.12
C ASP A 139 8.97 10.96 -7.77
N THR A 140 9.29 10.70 -6.49
CA THR A 140 9.49 9.35 -5.96
C THR A 140 9.05 9.29 -4.51
N PHE A 141 8.33 8.24 -4.15
CA PHE A 141 7.91 7.95 -2.78
C PHE A 141 7.72 6.45 -2.59
N LYS A 142 7.75 6.00 -1.35
CA LYS A 142 7.53 4.61 -0.95
C LYS A 142 6.20 4.48 -0.23
N ILE A 143 5.43 3.45 -0.56
CA ILE A 143 4.20 3.06 0.14
C ILE A 143 4.43 1.70 0.79
N SER A 144 4.03 1.57 2.07
CA SER A 144 3.91 0.30 2.78
C SER A 144 2.51 0.19 3.33
N THR A 145 1.79 -0.87 2.95
CA THR A 145 0.46 -1.19 3.47
C THR A 145 0.57 -2.45 4.31
N ASP A 146 0.12 -2.38 5.56
CA ASP A 146 0.11 -3.50 6.50
C ASP A 146 -1.32 -3.78 6.95
N HIS A 147 -1.78 -5.01 6.71
CA HIS A 147 -3.09 -5.49 7.13
C HIS A 147 -2.93 -6.54 8.23
N TYR A 148 -3.27 -6.15 9.44
CA TYR A 148 -3.22 -7.04 10.59
C TYR A 148 -4.65 -7.45 10.98
N GLU A 149 -5.01 -8.68 10.72
CA GLU A 149 -6.24 -9.27 11.22
C GLU A 149 -5.96 -10.57 11.97
N SER A 150 -6.59 -10.68 13.14
CA SER A 150 -6.43 -11.81 14.04
C SER A 150 -7.40 -12.97 13.75
N PHE A 151 -8.42 -12.78 12.91
CA PHE A 151 -9.46 -13.77 12.63
C PHE A 151 -9.71 -13.96 11.14
N VAL A 152 -10.39 -15.05 10.80
CA VAL A 152 -10.57 -15.61 9.45
C VAL A 152 -11.36 -14.65 8.54
N VAL A 153 -10.65 -13.66 8.00
CA VAL A 153 -11.13 -12.93 6.85
C VAL A 153 -10.56 -13.57 5.59
N GLY A 154 -11.38 -13.73 4.57
CA GLY A 154 -10.95 -14.33 3.32
C GLY A 154 -9.78 -13.55 2.69
N THR A 155 -8.83 -14.25 2.10
CA THR A 155 -7.64 -13.66 1.45
C THR A 155 -8.02 -12.57 0.44
N THR A 156 -9.15 -12.73 -0.26
CA THR A 156 -9.68 -11.76 -1.23
C THR A 156 -10.00 -10.41 -0.57
N ASN A 157 -10.63 -10.40 0.61
CA ASN A 157 -10.97 -9.16 1.30
C ASN A 157 -9.71 -8.42 1.79
N VAL A 158 -8.71 -9.16 2.25
CA VAL A 158 -7.43 -8.60 2.67
C VAL A 158 -6.70 -7.94 1.49
N LEU A 159 -6.62 -8.64 0.35
CA LEU A 159 -5.98 -8.11 -0.85
C LEU A 159 -6.71 -6.89 -1.41
N SER A 160 -8.06 -6.93 -1.43
CA SER A 160 -8.86 -5.78 -1.85
C SER A 160 -8.53 -4.55 -1.00
N TRP A 161 -8.52 -4.70 0.33
CA TRP A 161 -8.15 -3.61 1.24
C TRP A 161 -6.73 -3.10 0.98
N ILE A 162 -5.75 -3.99 0.81
CA ILE A 162 -4.35 -3.64 0.54
C ILE A 162 -4.25 -2.84 -0.77
N TYR A 163 -4.88 -3.32 -1.85
CA TYR A 163 -4.85 -2.64 -3.16
C TYR A 163 -5.56 -1.29 -3.11
N GLU A 164 -6.72 -1.22 -2.45
CA GLU A 164 -7.48 0.03 -2.27
C GLU A 164 -6.67 1.07 -1.47
N THR A 165 -6.03 0.62 -0.39
CA THR A 165 -5.22 1.49 0.46
C THR A 165 -3.98 1.98 -0.31
N PHE A 166 -3.27 1.09 -1.01
CA PHE A 166 -2.12 1.46 -1.82
C PHE A 166 -2.49 2.47 -2.92
N ALA A 167 -3.60 2.23 -3.63
CA ALA A 167 -4.11 3.12 -4.65
C ALA A 167 -4.56 4.47 -4.08
N GLY A 168 -5.21 4.46 -2.92
CA GLY A 168 -5.64 5.68 -2.22
C GLY A 168 -4.47 6.54 -1.77
N ASP A 169 -3.42 5.94 -1.24
CA ASP A 169 -2.22 6.67 -0.83
C ASP A 169 -1.42 7.18 -2.04
N THR A 170 -1.36 6.40 -3.13
CA THR A 170 -0.83 6.89 -4.41
C THR A 170 -1.57 8.14 -4.88
N LEU A 171 -2.91 8.15 -4.84
CA LEU A 171 -3.72 9.30 -5.20
C LEU A 171 -3.42 10.53 -4.33
N LYS A 172 -3.36 10.36 -3.00
CA LYS A 172 -3.06 11.45 -2.06
C LYS A 172 -1.69 12.08 -2.31
N GLU A 173 -0.66 11.24 -2.55
CA GLU A 173 0.68 11.73 -2.89
C GLU A 173 0.69 12.52 -4.19
N LEU A 174 0.05 12.02 -5.25
CA LEU A 174 -0.03 12.72 -6.54
C LEU A 174 -0.81 14.04 -6.46
N LYS A 175 -1.78 14.15 -5.55
CA LYS A 175 -2.56 15.38 -5.29
C LYS A 175 -1.93 16.29 -4.23
N ASN A 176 -0.79 15.93 -3.67
CA ASN A 176 -0.18 16.65 -2.54
C ASN A 176 -1.08 16.74 -1.28
N GLU A 177 -2.04 15.83 -1.14
CA GLU A 177 -2.87 15.74 0.05
C GLU A 177 -2.11 15.07 1.21
N PRO A 178 -2.28 15.51 2.46
CA PRO A 178 -1.64 14.85 3.59
C PRO A 178 -2.16 13.42 3.76
N VAL A 179 -1.26 12.45 3.86
CA VAL A 179 -1.62 11.09 4.23
C VAL A 179 -1.89 11.06 5.73
N VAL A 180 -3.17 10.95 6.10
CA VAL A 180 -3.57 10.83 7.50
C VAL A 180 -3.20 9.42 7.97
N LYS A 181 -2.28 9.32 8.93
CA LYS A 181 -2.01 8.04 9.62
C LYS A 181 -3.29 7.62 10.35
N LYS A 182 -3.90 6.55 9.91
CA LYS A 182 -5.00 5.90 10.62
C LYS A 182 -4.45 4.90 11.63
#